data_d2cb253d9fd84a4d453abcfef51e63f3
#
_entry.id   d2cb253d9fd84a4d453abcfef51e63f3
#
_cell.length_a   1.000
_cell.length_b   1.000
_cell.length_c   1.000
_cell.angle_alpha   90.00
_cell.angle_beta   90.00
_cell.angle_gamma   90.00
#
_symmetry.space_group_name_H-M   'P 1'
#
loop_
_entity.id
_entity.type
_entity.pdbx_description
1 polymer ?
#
loop_
_entity_poly.entity_id
_entity_poly.type
_entity_poly.pdbx_seq_one_letter_code
_entity_poly.pdbx_strand_id
1 'polypeptide(L)'
;RTMAPCFAAGRFWIRLFSPLLLAVAASSSTGALAALPIPADGSAVLRIHGSNTVGAKLAPLLIAGLFEAEGFQDISIRPTEVENEQRVSARTPQGKAVIATVAAHGTGTGFAGLKNGQGDLAAASRPIKTSERAELAELGDMRSTKAEQVIAIDGLAIVVHPGNPVDSLTTAQLARLFAGEIRNWRELGGQDLPVRLHARDDRSGTYDTFNELVLARQGKTLWSDARRYESNDELSRAVTLDAGAIGFTGLASLGKAKALAIADGDSQPMLPSRALVATEDYPLSRRLFLYAHPRKQSPWTEAYIEFIHSKAGQTIVERSGYDQTFCVASHRSDIGAEAQRDAGVTVLHASRDEGDFFAMLD
;
A
#
# COMPACT_ATOMS: atom_id res chain seq x y z
N ARG A 1 -16.17 12.26 103.16
CA ARG A 1 -17.25 11.29 103.46
C ARG A 1 -17.45 10.44 102.20
N THR A 2 -16.82 9.24 102.16
CA THR A 2 -17.47 7.96 102.32
C THR A 2 -18.44 7.70 101.14
N MET A 3 -18.36 6.70 100.31
CA MET A 3 -18.10 5.25 100.55
C MET A 3 -17.91 4.57 99.20
N ALA A 4 -16.99 3.63 99.12
CA ALA A 4 -17.12 2.50 98.20
C ALA A 4 -18.18 1.52 98.75
N PRO A 5 -18.64 0.47 98.12
CA PRO A 5 -17.84 -0.58 97.44
C PRO A 5 -18.53 -1.38 96.29
N CYS A 6 -17.75 -2.32 95.84
CA CYS A 6 -18.02 -3.71 95.48
C CYS A 6 -18.26 -4.11 94.00
N PHE A 7 -17.30 -4.81 93.46
CA PHE A 7 -17.26 -6.14 92.82
C PHE A 7 -18.35 -6.58 91.86
N ALA A 8 -17.93 -6.87 90.60
CA ALA A 8 -18.19 -8.23 90.04
C ALA A 8 -17.27 -8.47 88.82
N ALA A 9 -16.52 -9.54 88.90
CA ALA A 9 -15.67 -10.08 87.86
C ALA A 9 -16.49 -10.73 86.75
N GLY A 10 -16.33 -10.26 85.53
CA GLY A 10 -16.85 -10.92 84.30
C GLY A 10 -15.69 -11.25 83.38
N ARG A 11 -15.30 -12.51 83.34
CA ARG A 11 -14.32 -13.02 82.37
C ARG A 11 -14.97 -12.98 80.98
N PHE A 12 -14.51 -12.01 80.12
CA PHE A 12 -14.87 -12.06 78.74
C PHE A 12 -13.69 -12.69 77.95
N TRP A 13 -14.00 -13.83 77.32
CA TRP A 13 -13.11 -14.50 76.39
C TRP A 13 -13.02 -13.71 75.09
N ILE A 14 -11.88 -13.12 74.80
CA ILE A 14 -11.60 -12.51 73.49
C ILE A 14 -11.21 -13.66 72.57
N ARG A 15 -12.13 -14.02 71.66
CA ARG A 15 -11.82 -14.85 70.50
C ARG A 15 -11.07 -14.01 69.48
N LEU A 16 -9.80 -14.31 69.33
CA LEU A 16 -8.97 -13.81 68.21
C LEU A 16 -9.50 -14.40 66.88
N PHE A 17 -10.21 -13.62 66.11
CA PHE A 17 -10.45 -13.91 64.71
C PHE A 17 -9.24 -13.45 63.93
N SER A 18 -8.40 -14.36 63.49
CA SER A 18 -7.39 -14.11 62.42
C SER A 18 -8.10 -13.91 61.10
N PRO A 19 -7.94 -12.77 60.41
CA PRO A 19 -8.38 -12.69 59.02
C PRO A 19 -7.39 -13.47 58.18
N LEU A 20 -7.85 -14.60 57.65
CA LEU A 20 -7.20 -15.34 56.58
C LEU A 20 -7.22 -14.44 55.33
N LEU A 21 -6.14 -13.69 55.05
CA LEU A 21 -5.96 -12.99 53.79
C LEU A 21 -5.81 -14.03 52.69
N LEU A 22 -6.90 -14.29 51.97
CA LEU A 22 -6.89 -15.03 50.72
C LEU A 22 -6.26 -14.10 49.65
N ALA A 23 -4.95 -14.24 49.44
CA ALA A 23 -4.27 -13.63 48.31
C ALA A 23 -4.76 -14.30 47.02
N VAL A 24 -5.77 -13.73 46.39
CA VAL A 24 -6.12 -14.07 45.02
C VAL A 24 -4.96 -13.57 44.13
N ALA A 25 -4.05 -14.46 43.81
CA ALA A 25 -3.08 -14.25 42.77
C ALA A 25 -3.86 -14.14 41.44
N ALA A 26 -4.14 -12.92 41.03
CA ALA A 26 -4.58 -12.63 39.66
C ALA A 26 -3.43 -13.02 38.73
N SER A 27 -3.47 -14.26 38.26
CA SER A 27 -2.63 -14.69 37.15
C SER A 27 -3.08 -13.89 35.93
N SER A 28 -2.47 -12.72 35.72
CA SER A 28 -2.51 -12.01 34.43
C SER A 28 -1.81 -12.92 33.43
N SER A 29 -2.56 -13.81 32.80
CA SER A 29 -2.11 -14.49 31.60
C SER A 29 -2.01 -13.37 30.51
N THR A 30 -0.91 -12.67 30.51
CA THR A 30 -0.43 -12.03 29.30
C THR A 30 -0.24 -13.18 28.32
N GLY A 31 -1.21 -13.38 27.44
CA GLY A 31 -1.03 -14.27 26.29
C GLY A 31 0.20 -13.78 25.55
N ALA A 32 1.34 -14.45 25.78
CA ALA A 32 2.51 -14.22 24.97
C ALA A 32 2.07 -14.55 23.54
N LEU A 33 1.96 -13.53 22.68
CA LEU A 33 1.86 -13.74 21.25
C LEU A 33 3.00 -14.70 20.87
N ALA A 34 2.65 -15.81 20.29
CA ALA A 34 3.66 -16.80 19.91
C ALA A 34 4.68 -16.10 18.99
N ALA A 35 5.94 -16.16 19.35
CA ALA A 35 7.00 -15.55 18.57
C ALA A 35 6.95 -16.07 17.13
N LEU A 36 7.08 -15.18 16.14
CA LEU A 36 7.06 -15.54 14.73
C LEU A 36 8.20 -16.53 14.42
N PRO A 37 7.93 -17.64 13.72
CA PRO A 37 8.90 -18.69 13.48
C PRO A 37 10.00 -18.21 12.53
N ILE A 38 11.27 -18.39 12.91
CA ILE A 38 12.42 -18.05 12.07
C ILE A 38 13.04 -19.33 11.56
N PRO A 39 13.18 -19.51 10.21
CA PRO A 39 13.80 -20.69 9.63
C PRO A 39 15.22 -20.91 10.15
N ALA A 40 15.57 -22.17 10.42
CA ALA A 40 16.90 -22.53 10.92
C ALA A 40 17.97 -22.48 9.81
N ASP A 41 17.56 -22.67 8.57
CA ASP A 41 18.41 -22.67 7.38
C ASP A 41 18.76 -21.27 6.86
N GLY A 42 18.25 -20.20 7.52
CA GLY A 42 18.46 -18.82 7.10
C GLY A 42 17.66 -18.40 5.86
N SER A 43 16.69 -19.20 5.43
CA SER A 43 15.79 -18.80 4.34
C SER A 43 14.95 -17.58 4.71
N ALA A 44 14.46 -16.86 3.70
CA ALA A 44 13.63 -15.69 3.92
C ALA A 44 12.30 -16.05 4.63
N VAL A 45 11.95 -15.27 5.64
CA VAL A 45 10.67 -15.41 6.38
C VAL A 45 9.47 -14.93 5.58
N LEU A 46 9.69 -14.02 4.62
CA LEU A 46 8.68 -13.43 3.76
C LEU A 46 9.30 -13.09 2.39
N ARG A 47 8.62 -13.48 1.32
CA ARG A 47 9.02 -13.23 -0.06
C ARG A 47 7.87 -12.51 -0.78
N ILE A 48 8.10 -11.26 -1.22
CA ILE A 48 7.12 -10.45 -1.93
C ILE A 48 7.58 -10.27 -3.36
N HIS A 49 6.77 -10.68 -4.32
CA HIS A 49 7.03 -10.49 -5.75
C HIS A 49 5.98 -9.57 -6.35
N GLY A 50 6.32 -8.83 -7.40
CA GLY A 50 5.32 -8.16 -8.22
C GLY A 50 5.56 -6.68 -8.51
N SER A 51 4.56 -5.86 -8.24
CA SER A 51 4.51 -4.46 -8.65
C SER A 51 5.74 -3.66 -8.25
N ASN A 52 6.38 -2.99 -9.22
CA ASN A 52 7.45 -2.03 -8.94
C ASN A 52 6.92 -0.84 -8.11
N THR A 53 5.69 -0.38 -8.34
CA THR A 53 5.07 0.70 -7.53
C THR A 53 5.06 0.36 -6.04
N VAL A 54 4.67 -0.87 -5.68
CA VAL A 54 4.62 -1.33 -4.29
C VAL A 54 6.01 -1.77 -3.80
N GLY A 55 6.71 -2.56 -4.62
CA GLY A 55 7.92 -3.29 -4.22
C GLY A 55 9.18 -2.43 -4.18
N ALA A 56 9.28 -1.36 -4.99
CA ALA A 56 10.51 -0.58 -5.06
C ALA A 56 10.81 0.18 -3.74
N LYS A 57 9.77 0.62 -3.02
CA LYS A 57 9.94 1.43 -1.80
C LYS A 57 8.99 1.00 -0.68
N LEU A 58 7.69 0.90 -0.94
CA LEU A 58 6.68 0.72 0.10
C LEU A 58 6.83 -0.62 0.83
N ALA A 59 6.90 -1.73 0.10
CA ALA A 59 6.97 -3.06 0.72
C ALA A 59 8.21 -3.26 1.60
N PRO A 60 9.44 -2.87 1.19
CA PRO A 60 10.61 -2.94 2.06
C PRO A 60 10.48 -2.11 3.33
N LEU A 61 9.90 -0.90 3.26
CA LEU A 61 9.68 -0.05 4.42
C LEU A 61 8.65 -0.64 5.38
N LEU A 62 7.59 -1.25 4.87
CA LEU A 62 6.59 -1.94 5.69
C LEU A 62 7.18 -3.19 6.36
N ILE A 63 8.05 -3.94 5.68
CA ILE A 63 8.78 -5.06 6.30
C ILE A 63 9.70 -4.55 7.42
N ALA A 64 10.44 -3.48 7.17
CA ALA A 64 11.30 -2.88 8.19
C ALA A 64 10.49 -2.42 9.41
N GLY A 65 9.34 -1.79 9.19
CA GLY A 65 8.43 -1.38 10.26
C GLY A 65 7.85 -2.57 11.05
N LEU A 66 7.51 -3.68 10.38
CA LEU A 66 7.11 -4.91 11.06
C LEU A 66 8.26 -5.45 11.94
N PHE A 67 9.49 -5.50 11.41
CA PHE A 67 10.65 -5.95 12.18
C PHE A 67 10.91 -5.06 13.40
N GLU A 68 10.72 -3.74 13.26
CA GLU A 68 10.81 -2.81 14.38
C GLU A 68 9.71 -3.06 15.42
N ALA A 69 8.48 -3.30 14.99
CA ALA A 69 7.35 -3.63 15.87
C ALA A 69 7.56 -4.96 16.62
N GLU A 70 8.24 -5.93 16.01
CA GLU A 70 8.65 -7.19 16.65
C GLU A 70 9.86 -7.03 17.60
N GLY A 71 10.40 -5.81 17.75
CA GLY A 71 11.55 -5.51 18.61
C GLY A 71 12.89 -5.98 18.04
N PHE A 72 12.99 -6.20 16.73
CA PHE A 72 14.23 -6.60 16.08
C PHE A 72 15.18 -5.41 15.94
N GLN A 73 16.46 -5.70 15.86
CA GLN A 73 17.56 -4.73 15.81
C GLN A 73 18.33 -4.85 14.49
N ASP A 74 19.24 -3.91 14.24
CA ASP A 74 20.12 -3.89 13.05
C ASP A 74 19.33 -4.01 11.74
N ILE A 75 18.17 -3.34 11.68
CA ILE A 75 17.29 -3.38 10.51
C ILE A 75 17.96 -2.64 9.35
N SER A 76 18.05 -3.29 8.19
CA SER A 76 18.63 -2.69 6.99
C SER A 76 17.88 -3.13 5.74
N ILE A 77 17.72 -2.19 4.79
CA ILE A 77 17.19 -2.43 3.45
C ILE A 77 18.35 -2.25 2.48
N ARG A 78 18.64 -3.27 1.68
CA ARG A 78 19.74 -3.23 0.71
C ARG A 78 19.30 -3.79 -0.64
N PRO A 79 19.71 -3.19 -1.77
CA PRO A 79 19.54 -3.82 -3.07
C PRO A 79 20.30 -5.14 -3.13
N THR A 80 19.82 -6.06 -3.94
CA THR A 80 20.56 -7.28 -4.30
C THR A 80 21.42 -7.02 -5.55
N GLU A 81 22.05 -8.06 -6.09
CA GLU A 81 22.76 -7.98 -7.37
C GLU A 81 21.79 -7.93 -8.57
N VAL A 82 20.53 -8.29 -8.35
CA VAL A 82 19.47 -8.24 -9.36
C VAL A 82 18.78 -6.87 -9.24
N GLU A 83 18.67 -6.18 -10.37
CA GLU A 83 17.99 -4.88 -10.43
C GLU A 83 16.53 -5.02 -9.99
N ASN A 84 15.99 -4.01 -9.31
CA ASN A 84 14.65 -3.99 -8.73
C ASN A 84 14.38 -5.10 -7.69
N GLU A 85 15.42 -5.71 -7.13
CA GLU A 85 15.31 -6.61 -5.99
C GLU A 85 15.97 -6.05 -4.74
N GLN A 86 15.35 -6.30 -3.59
CA GLN A 86 15.83 -5.82 -2.30
C GLN A 86 15.74 -6.91 -1.25
N ARG A 87 16.65 -6.83 -0.29
CA ARG A 87 16.67 -7.64 0.92
C ARG A 87 16.48 -6.73 2.13
N VAL A 88 15.54 -7.10 2.99
CA VAL A 88 15.36 -6.50 4.31
C VAL A 88 15.91 -7.48 5.34
N SER A 89 16.87 -7.05 6.13
CA SER A 89 17.54 -7.88 7.13
C SER A 89 17.41 -7.26 8.51
N ALA A 90 17.32 -8.10 9.53
CA ALA A 90 17.30 -7.70 10.93
C ALA A 90 17.92 -8.79 11.81
N ARG A 91 18.04 -8.51 13.12
CA ARG A 91 18.40 -9.47 14.15
C ARG A 91 17.36 -9.48 15.25
N THR A 92 16.98 -10.67 15.72
CA THR A 92 16.17 -10.77 16.93
C THR A 92 16.96 -10.27 18.14
N PRO A 93 16.30 -9.99 19.29
CA PRO A 93 17.00 -9.67 20.55
C PRO A 93 18.02 -10.75 20.98
N GLN A 94 17.82 -12.00 20.54
CA GLN A 94 18.72 -13.13 20.78
C GLN A 94 19.85 -13.24 19.75
N GLY A 95 19.94 -12.28 18.80
CA GLY A 95 20.99 -12.21 17.78
C GLY A 95 20.76 -13.08 16.55
N LYS A 96 19.60 -13.78 16.42
CA LYS A 96 19.29 -14.59 15.25
C LYS A 96 18.97 -13.69 14.06
N ALA A 97 19.57 -13.99 12.89
CA ALA A 97 19.32 -13.25 11.66
C ALA A 97 17.91 -13.55 11.11
N VAL A 98 17.25 -12.51 10.61
CA VAL A 98 15.95 -12.57 9.94
C VAL A 98 16.07 -11.87 8.60
N ILE A 99 15.54 -12.46 7.54
CA ILE A 99 15.64 -11.95 6.17
C ILE A 99 14.26 -12.01 5.52
N ALA A 100 13.88 -10.93 4.83
CA ALA A 100 12.78 -10.91 3.88
C ALA A 100 13.27 -10.38 2.52
N THR A 101 12.61 -10.77 1.43
CA THR A 101 12.99 -10.39 0.07
C THR A 101 11.83 -9.76 -0.68
N VAL A 102 12.15 -8.78 -1.53
CA VAL A 102 11.20 -8.12 -2.41
C VAL A 102 11.75 -8.11 -3.83
N ALA A 103 11.01 -8.67 -4.80
CA ALA A 103 11.33 -8.69 -6.22
C ALA A 103 10.27 -7.87 -6.99
N ALA A 104 10.63 -6.67 -7.43
CA ALA A 104 9.71 -5.64 -7.91
C ALA A 104 9.66 -5.55 -9.46
N HIS A 105 9.44 -6.69 -10.13
CA HIS A 105 9.52 -6.85 -11.60
C HIS A 105 8.19 -6.65 -12.35
N GLY A 106 7.17 -6.12 -11.70
CA GLY A 106 5.85 -5.84 -12.27
C GLY A 106 4.76 -6.75 -11.72
N THR A 107 3.51 -6.25 -11.73
CA THR A 107 2.35 -6.91 -11.11
C THR A 107 2.16 -8.35 -11.57
N GLY A 108 2.35 -8.63 -12.88
CA GLY A 108 2.20 -9.99 -13.43
C GLY A 108 3.18 -10.99 -12.83
N THR A 109 4.40 -10.57 -12.48
CA THR A 109 5.40 -11.47 -11.87
C THR A 109 5.01 -11.89 -10.45
N GLY A 110 4.23 -11.06 -9.75
CA GLY A 110 3.70 -11.39 -8.42
C GLY A 110 2.75 -12.57 -8.47
N PHE A 111 1.79 -12.56 -9.39
CA PHE A 111 0.85 -13.67 -9.57
C PHE A 111 1.54 -14.94 -10.03
N ALA A 112 2.53 -14.83 -10.94
CA ALA A 112 3.37 -15.95 -11.32
C ALA A 112 4.16 -16.52 -10.13
N GLY A 113 4.71 -15.65 -9.28
CA GLY A 113 5.42 -16.03 -8.06
C GLY A 113 4.55 -16.80 -7.06
N LEU A 114 3.30 -16.36 -6.85
CA LEU A 114 2.33 -17.10 -6.03
C LEU A 114 2.02 -18.47 -6.62
N LYS A 115 1.76 -18.55 -7.93
CA LYS A 115 1.44 -19.79 -8.65
C LYS A 115 2.54 -20.83 -8.48
N ASN A 116 3.78 -20.39 -8.60
CA ASN A 116 4.96 -21.27 -8.59
C ASN A 116 5.56 -21.48 -7.17
N GLY A 117 4.95 -20.90 -6.12
CA GLY A 117 5.46 -20.98 -4.75
C GLY A 117 6.78 -20.23 -4.52
N GLN A 118 7.16 -19.34 -5.42
CA GLN A 118 8.37 -18.51 -5.31
C GLN A 118 8.15 -17.27 -4.43
N GLY A 119 6.91 -16.78 -4.36
CA GLY A 119 6.48 -15.67 -3.51
C GLY A 119 5.41 -16.09 -2.51
N ASP A 120 5.41 -15.49 -1.35
CA ASP A 120 4.38 -15.66 -0.32
C ASP A 120 3.25 -14.63 -0.51
N LEU A 121 3.59 -13.48 -1.10
CA LEU A 121 2.67 -12.40 -1.46
C LEU A 121 2.95 -11.91 -2.88
N ALA A 122 1.86 -11.61 -3.61
CA ALA A 122 1.92 -10.86 -4.85
C ALA A 122 1.56 -9.40 -4.60
N ALA A 123 2.48 -8.48 -4.86
CA ALA A 123 2.24 -7.06 -4.86
C ALA A 123 1.65 -6.63 -6.22
N ALA A 124 0.56 -5.85 -6.20
CA ALA A 124 -0.11 -5.43 -7.41
C ALA A 124 -0.54 -3.96 -7.36
N SER A 125 -0.43 -3.28 -8.48
CA SER A 125 -0.89 -1.89 -8.65
C SER A 125 -2.15 -1.77 -9.51
N ARG A 126 -2.90 -2.84 -9.58
CA ARG A 126 -4.23 -3.01 -10.15
C ARG A 126 -4.90 -4.25 -9.57
N PRO A 127 -6.22 -4.42 -9.71
CA PRO A 127 -6.88 -5.67 -9.38
C PRO A 127 -6.35 -6.85 -10.21
N ILE A 128 -6.50 -8.07 -9.68
CA ILE A 128 -6.19 -9.31 -10.40
C ILE A 128 -7.07 -9.45 -11.65
N LYS A 129 -6.47 -9.77 -12.79
CA LYS A 129 -7.18 -10.02 -14.05
C LYS A 129 -7.95 -11.34 -14.02
N THR A 130 -8.99 -11.46 -14.86
CA THR A 130 -9.76 -12.71 -15.00
C THR A 130 -8.88 -13.89 -15.43
N SER A 131 -7.93 -13.66 -16.34
CA SER A 131 -6.96 -14.68 -16.77
C SER A 131 -6.05 -15.15 -15.62
N GLU A 132 -5.53 -14.22 -14.82
CA GLU A 132 -4.70 -14.54 -13.65
C GLU A 132 -5.51 -15.30 -12.58
N ARG A 133 -6.78 -14.92 -12.36
CA ARG A 133 -7.68 -15.68 -11.48
C ARG A 133 -7.88 -17.11 -11.94
N ALA A 134 -8.07 -17.32 -13.25
CA ALA A 134 -8.19 -18.65 -13.82
C ALA A 134 -6.91 -19.47 -13.62
N GLU A 135 -5.76 -18.86 -13.83
CA GLU A 135 -4.46 -19.51 -13.62
C GLU A 135 -4.16 -19.85 -12.15
N LEU A 136 -4.72 -19.11 -11.20
CA LEU A 136 -4.55 -19.30 -9.76
C LEU A 136 -5.73 -20.04 -9.10
N ALA A 137 -6.67 -20.56 -9.89
CA ALA A 137 -7.90 -21.20 -9.37
C ALA A 137 -7.62 -22.36 -8.40
N GLU A 138 -6.53 -23.10 -8.60
CA GLU A 138 -6.12 -24.20 -7.71
C GLU A 138 -5.73 -23.71 -6.30
N LEU A 139 -5.24 -22.48 -6.16
CA LEU A 139 -4.94 -21.89 -4.85
C LEU A 139 -6.20 -21.56 -4.07
N GLY A 140 -7.30 -21.22 -4.76
CA GLY A 140 -8.58 -20.84 -4.19
C GLY A 140 -9.13 -19.53 -4.75
N ASP A 141 -10.10 -18.92 -4.05
CA ASP A 141 -10.68 -17.64 -4.48
C ASP A 141 -9.72 -16.49 -4.14
N MET A 142 -9.06 -15.97 -5.17
CA MET A 142 -8.12 -14.85 -5.08
C MET A 142 -8.80 -13.50 -4.81
N ARG A 143 -10.13 -13.42 -4.82
CA ARG A 143 -10.89 -12.23 -4.46
C ARG A 143 -11.52 -12.31 -3.06
N SER A 144 -11.25 -13.39 -2.35
CA SER A 144 -11.67 -13.50 -0.95
C SER A 144 -10.95 -12.45 -0.08
N THR A 145 -11.59 -12.08 1.02
CA THR A 145 -11.01 -11.15 2.02
C THR A 145 -9.71 -11.66 2.65
N LYS A 146 -9.45 -12.97 2.57
CA LYS A 146 -8.17 -13.54 3.00
C LYS A 146 -7.06 -13.38 1.96
N ALA A 147 -7.42 -13.36 0.67
CA ALA A 147 -6.45 -13.28 -0.42
C ALA A 147 -6.18 -11.85 -0.86
N GLU A 148 -7.22 -11.04 -1.10
CA GLU A 148 -7.11 -9.70 -1.66
C GLU A 148 -7.12 -8.64 -0.55
N GLN A 149 -6.00 -7.93 -0.41
CA GLN A 149 -5.81 -6.86 0.57
C GLN A 149 -5.55 -5.53 -0.15
N VAL A 150 -6.40 -4.52 0.05
CA VAL A 150 -6.11 -3.15 -0.36
C VAL A 150 -5.20 -2.52 0.69
N ILE A 151 -4.01 -2.07 0.28
CA ILE A 151 -2.98 -1.59 1.21
C ILE A 151 -2.74 -0.08 1.15
N ALA A 152 -3.04 0.54 0.01
CA ALA A 152 -2.84 1.96 -0.22
C ALA A 152 -3.69 2.45 -1.40
N ILE A 153 -3.85 3.77 -1.52
CA ILE A 153 -4.41 4.45 -2.69
C ILE A 153 -3.29 5.24 -3.34
N ASP A 154 -3.21 5.22 -4.67
CA ASP A 154 -2.17 5.85 -5.48
C ASP A 154 -2.80 6.57 -6.67
N GLY A 155 -2.15 7.64 -7.14
CA GLY A 155 -2.48 8.33 -8.38
C GLY A 155 -1.50 7.99 -9.49
N LEU A 156 -2.01 7.75 -10.69
CA LEU A 156 -1.19 7.64 -11.88
C LEU A 156 -0.88 9.05 -12.40
N ALA A 157 0.35 9.52 -12.26
CA ALA A 157 0.79 10.82 -12.76
C ALA A 157 1.19 10.74 -14.23
N ILE A 158 0.66 11.64 -15.05
CA ILE A 158 1.15 11.91 -16.40
C ILE A 158 2.27 12.93 -16.26
N VAL A 159 3.45 12.57 -16.74
CA VAL A 159 4.68 13.30 -16.48
C VAL A 159 5.32 13.80 -17.78
N VAL A 160 5.81 15.03 -17.73
CA VAL A 160 6.55 15.69 -18.82
C VAL A 160 7.83 16.32 -18.29
N HIS A 161 8.70 16.76 -19.21
CA HIS A 161 9.87 17.56 -18.86
C HIS A 161 9.45 18.82 -18.08
N PRO A 162 10.18 19.25 -17.03
CA PRO A 162 9.83 20.41 -16.22
C PRO A 162 9.64 21.72 -17.02
N GLY A 163 10.36 21.88 -18.13
CA GLY A 163 10.25 23.04 -19.02
C GLY A 163 9.14 22.93 -20.10
N ASN A 164 8.32 21.90 -20.10
CA ASN A 164 7.20 21.78 -21.04
C ASN A 164 6.12 22.80 -20.67
N PRO A 165 5.64 23.68 -21.59
CA PRO A 165 4.66 24.72 -21.29
C PRO A 165 3.22 24.19 -21.18
N VAL A 166 2.95 22.94 -21.61
CA VAL A 166 1.61 22.33 -21.49
C VAL A 166 1.33 22.02 -20.01
N ASP A 167 0.17 22.41 -19.51
CA ASP A 167 -0.22 22.24 -18.10
C ASP A 167 -1.30 21.19 -17.91
N SER A 168 -2.10 20.92 -18.93
CA SER A 168 -3.21 19.97 -18.85
C SER A 168 -3.48 19.25 -20.16
N LEU A 169 -4.04 18.04 -20.04
CA LEU A 169 -4.51 17.24 -21.18
C LEU A 169 -5.82 16.56 -20.82
N THR A 170 -6.65 16.27 -21.82
CA THR A 170 -7.78 15.37 -21.65
C THR A 170 -7.35 13.91 -21.80
N THR A 171 -8.14 12.98 -21.23
CA THR A 171 -7.92 11.53 -21.43
C THR A 171 -7.93 11.15 -22.91
N ALA A 172 -8.75 11.81 -23.73
CA ALA A 172 -8.77 11.62 -25.18
C ALA A 172 -7.48 12.11 -25.87
N GLN A 173 -6.93 13.26 -25.48
CA GLN A 173 -5.63 13.74 -25.98
C GLN A 173 -4.49 12.80 -25.58
N LEU A 174 -4.50 12.31 -24.33
CA LEU A 174 -3.54 11.31 -23.86
C LEU A 174 -3.60 10.02 -24.70
N ALA A 175 -4.78 9.51 -24.97
CA ALA A 175 -4.93 8.32 -25.79
C ALA A 175 -4.37 8.51 -27.21
N ARG A 176 -4.61 9.68 -27.82
CA ARG A 176 -4.07 10.03 -29.15
C ARG A 176 -2.56 10.21 -29.14
N LEU A 177 -2.01 10.82 -28.09
CA LEU A 177 -0.56 10.95 -27.90
C LEU A 177 0.11 9.58 -27.85
N PHE A 178 -0.35 8.74 -26.92
CA PHE A 178 0.26 7.44 -26.70
C PHE A 178 -0.03 6.41 -27.80
N ALA A 179 -1.03 6.66 -28.64
CA ALA A 179 -1.25 5.94 -29.89
C ALA A 179 -0.38 6.44 -31.07
N GLY A 180 0.41 7.50 -30.86
CA GLY A 180 1.28 8.08 -31.90
C GLY A 180 0.53 8.90 -32.96
N GLU A 181 -0.71 9.33 -32.71
CA GLU A 181 -1.50 10.17 -33.60
C GLU A 181 -1.11 11.65 -33.47
N ILE A 182 -0.78 12.10 -32.26
CA ILE A 182 -0.21 13.42 -31.98
C ILE A 182 1.30 13.22 -31.81
N ARG A 183 2.09 13.82 -32.68
CA ARG A 183 3.53 13.60 -32.73
C ARG A 183 4.38 14.84 -32.46
N ASN A 184 3.75 15.99 -32.32
CA ASN A 184 4.43 17.26 -32.08
C ASN A 184 3.66 18.02 -30.97
N TRP A 185 4.40 18.55 -30.01
CA TRP A 185 3.84 19.31 -28.90
C TRP A 185 3.08 20.57 -29.34
N ARG A 186 3.43 21.17 -30.48
CA ARG A 186 2.71 22.33 -31.04
C ARG A 186 1.24 22.05 -31.33
N GLU A 187 0.85 20.80 -31.57
CA GLU A 187 -0.55 20.40 -31.77
C GLU A 187 -1.39 20.54 -30.50
N LEU A 188 -0.72 20.66 -29.35
CA LEU A 188 -1.32 20.82 -28.02
C LEU A 188 -0.98 22.18 -27.39
N GLY A 189 -0.54 23.15 -28.18
CA GLY A 189 -0.15 24.50 -27.71
C GLY A 189 1.23 24.56 -27.05
N GLY A 190 2.02 23.51 -27.18
CA GLY A 190 3.40 23.46 -26.71
C GLY A 190 4.40 23.97 -27.74
N GLN A 191 5.68 23.73 -27.48
CA GLN A 191 6.78 24.07 -28.38
C GLN A 191 6.78 23.22 -29.66
N ASP A 192 7.42 23.66 -30.71
CA ASP A 192 7.65 22.87 -31.93
C ASP A 192 8.72 21.79 -31.65
N LEU A 193 8.34 20.78 -30.96
CA LEU A 193 9.17 19.64 -30.55
C LEU A 193 8.46 18.31 -30.81
N PRO A 194 9.16 17.30 -31.35
CA PRO A 194 8.61 15.95 -31.46
C PRO A 194 8.24 15.38 -30.09
N VAL A 195 7.09 14.73 -30.01
CA VAL A 195 6.68 13.96 -28.81
C VAL A 195 7.49 12.68 -28.74
N ARG A 196 8.05 12.38 -27.58
CA ARG A 196 8.74 11.12 -27.27
C ARG A 196 8.02 10.40 -26.13
N LEU A 197 7.54 9.18 -26.44
CA LEU A 197 6.71 8.41 -25.53
C LEU A 197 7.58 7.53 -24.63
N HIS A 198 7.33 7.62 -23.32
CA HIS A 198 7.95 6.81 -22.29
C HIS A 198 6.84 6.04 -21.57
N ALA A 199 6.87 4.71 -21.65
CA ALA A 199 5.86 3.83 -21.09
C ALA A 199 6.49 2.76 -20.18
N ARG A 200 5.68 2.22 -19.30
CA ARG A 200 6.07 1.05 -18.52
C ARG A 200 6.00 -0.21 -19.38
N ASP A 201 6.71 -1.26 -18.98
CA ASP A 201 6.74 -2.54 -19.67
C ASP A 201 5.42 -3.33 -19.56
N ASP A 202 5.32 -4.46 -20.27
CA ASP A 202 4.09 -5.24 -20.36
C ASP A 202 3.74 -6.01 -19.08
N ARG A 203 4.68 -6.16 -18.14
CA ARG A 203 4.45 -6.78 -16.81
C ARG A 203 3.98 -5.77 -15.77
N SER A 204 4.00 -4.49 -16.12
CA SER A 204 3.69 -3.40 -15.22
C SER A 204 2.18 -3.24 -15.00
N GLY A 205 1.73 -3.34 -13.75
CA GLY A 205 0.37 -2.96 -13.38
C GLY A 205 0.07 -1.47 -13.60
N THR A 206 1.10 -0.60 -13.61
CA THR A 206 0.96 0.82 -13.97
C THR A 206 0.63 0.98 -15.45
N TYR A 207 1.26 0.18 -16.31
CA TYR A 207 0.89 0.12 -17.73
C TYR A 207 -0.53 -0.43 -17.92
N ASP A 208 -0.87 -1.52 -17.24
CA ASP A 208 -2.22 -2.09 -17.30
C ASP A 208 -3.29 -1.07 -16.91
N THR A 209 -3.09 -0.32 -15.81
CA THR A 209 -4.00 0.75 -15.38
C THR A 209 -4.11 1.86 -16.42
N PHE A 210 -2.98 2.33 -16.95
CA PHE A 210 -2.97 3.36 -18.00
C PHE A 210 -3.70 2.88 -19.27
N ASN A 211 -3.43 1.64 -19.68
CA ASN A 211 -4.11 1.05 -20.83
C ASN A 211 -5.62 0.96 -20.61
N GLU A 212 -6.06 0.51 -19.44
CA GLU A 212 -7.49 0.38 -19.12
C GLU A 212 -8.20 1.75 -19.05
N LEU A 213 -7.63 2.70 -18.31
CA LEU A 213 -8.28 3.99 -18.05
C LEU A 213 -8.17 4.98 -19.22
N VAL A 214 -7.14 4.86 -20.06
CA VAL A 214 -6.85 5.85 -21.11
C VAL A 214 -6.98 5.23 -22.51
N LEU A 215 -6.18 4.22 -22.84
CA LEU A 215 -6.09 3.72 -24.20
C LEU A 215 -7.32 2.90 -24.61
N ALA A 216 -7.66 1.88 -23.83
CA ALA A 216 -8.73 0.94 -24.18
C ALA A 216 -10.11 1.63 -24.19
N ARG A 217 -10.36 2.60 -23.31
CA ARG A 217 -11.60 3.40 -23.33
C ARG A 217 -11.80 4.16 -24.64
N GLN A 218 -10.73 4.49 -25.33
CA GLN A 218 -10.72 5.21 -26.61
C GLN A 218 -10.48 4.26 -27.81
N GLY A 219 -10.48 2.94 -27.58
CA GLY A 219 -10.21 1.93 -28.61
C GLY A 219 -8.82 2.03 -29.22
N LYS A 220 -7.82 2.49 -28.46
CA LYS A 220 -6.45 2.71 -28.90
C LYS A 220 -5.48 1.74 -28.22
N THR A 221 -4.33 1.59 -28.85
CA THR A 221 -3.20 0.80 -28.35
C THR A 221 -1.94 1.67 -28.27
N LEU A 222 -1.03 1.29 -27.40
CA LEU A 222 0.25 1.98 -27.26
C LEU A 222 1.06 1.88 -28.57
N TRP A 223 1.59 3.01 -29.03
CA TRP A 223 2.47 3.05 -30.20
C TRP A 223 3.76 2.26 -29.94
N SER A 224 4.17 1.48 -30.98
CA SER A 224 5.31 0.55 -30.87
C SER A 224 6.64 1.21 -30.54
N ASP A 225 6.83 2.48 -30.94
CA ASP A 225 8.08 3.21 -30.73
C ASP A 225 8.21 3.83 -29.32
N ALA A 226 7.24 3.62 -28.45
CA ALA A 226 7.33 4.05 -27.07
C ALA A 226 8.48 3.33 -26.35
N ARG A 227 9.36 4.09 -25.69
CA ARG A 227 10.41 3.51 -24.84
C ARG A 227 9.79 2.86 -23.62
N ARG A 228 10.25 1.64 -23.30
CA ARG A 228 9.68 0.82 -22.22
C ARG A 228 10.64 0.75 -21.03
N TYR A 229 10.09 0.86 -19.82
CA TYR A 229 10.82 0.87 -18.55
C TYR A 229 10.20 -0.08 -17.55
N GLU A 230 11.03 -0.81 -16.82
CA GLU A 230 10.60 -1.65 -15.69
C GLU A 230 10.37 -0.81 -14.42
N SER A 231 11.19 0.23 -14.21
CA SER A 231 11.14 1.09 -13.02
C SER A 231 10.33 2.38 -13.27
N ASN A 232 9.47 2.75 -12.30
CA ASN A 232 8.80 4.04 -12.27
C ASN A 232 9.80 5.21 -12.15
N ASP A 233 10.81 5.07 -11.28
CA ASP A 233 11.80 6.12 -11.02
C ASP A 233 12.72 6.35 -12.22
N GLU A 234 13.07 5.26 -12.91
CA GLU A 234 13.87 5.34 -14.14
C GLU A 234 13.10 6.08 -15.24
N LEU A 235 11.81 5.75 -15.44
CA LEU A 235 10.95 6.47 -16.40
C LEU A 235 10.87 7.95 -16.06
N SER A 236 10.57 8.30 -14.81
CA SER A 236 10.48 9.71 -14.38
C SER A 236 11.78 10.46 -14.61
N ARG A 237 12.93 9.85 -14.30
CA ARG A 237 14.24 10.43 -14.54
C ARG A 237 14.50 10.63 -16.04
N ALA A 238 14.17 9.65 -16.89
CA ALA A 238 14.32 9.77 -18.33
C ALA A 238 13.49 10.93 -18.91
N VAL A 239 12.26 11.11 -18.43
CA VAL A 239 11.38 12.22 -18.83
C VAL A 239 11.96 13.58 -18.41
N THR A 240 12.61 13.69 -17.26
CA THR A 240 13.24 14.97 -16.84
C THR A 240 14.46 15.37 -17.67
N LEU A 241 15.02 14.46 -18.45
CA LEU A 241 16.21 14.69 -19.27
C LEU A 241 15.89 14.94 -20.75
N ASP A 242 14.62 14.84 -21.14
CA ASP A 242 14.19 14.96 -22.53
C ASP A 242 13.03 15.97 -22.67
N ALA A 243 13.30 17.11 -23.30
CA ALA A 243 12.33 18.19 -23.46
C ALA A 243 11.07 17.80 -24.25
N GLY A 244 11.15 16.79 -25.12
CA GLY A 244 10.02 16.25 -25.90
C GLY A 244 9.27 15.11 -25.21
N ALA A 245 9.72 14.66 -24.03
CA ALA A 245 9.19 13.48 -23.39
C ALA A 245 7.82 13.68 -22.75
N ILE A 246 7.03 12.61 -22.82
CA ILE A 246 5.84 12.38 -22.00
C ILE A 246 5.82 10.93 -21.52
N GLY A 247 5.41 10.70 -20.29
CA GLY A 247 5.30 9.37 -19.70
C GLY A 247 4.21 9.28 -18.65
N PHE A 248 4.10 8.12 -18.01
CA PHE A 248 3.21 7.90 -16.88
C PHE A 248 3.90 7.05 -15.81
N THR A 249 3.65 7.39 -14.55
CA THR A 249 4.26 6.76 -13.38
C THR A 249 3.32 6.82 -12.19
N GLY A 250 3.58 6.07 -11.11
CA GLY A 250 2.93 6.30 -9.83
C GLY A 250 3.31 7.66 -9.24
N LEU A 251 2.38 8.33 -8.58
CA LEU A 251 2.59 9.68 -8.03
C LEU A 251 3.79 9.73 -7.07
N ALA A 252 3.99 8.69 -6.27
CA ALA A 252 5.13 8.57 -5.34
C ALA A 252 6.51 8.55 -6.05
N SER A 253 6.53 8.27 -7.37
CA SER A 253 7.73 8.25 -8.22
C SER A 253 7.84 9.46 -9.17
N LEU A 254 7.08 10.54 -8.92
CA LEU A 254 7.10 11.75 -9.76
C LEU A 254 8.51 12.34 -9.91
N GLY A 255 9.30 12.33 -8.84
CA GLY A 255 10.66 12.86 -8.83
C GLY A 255 10.69 14.36 -9.18
N LYS A 256 11.52 14.72 -10.17
CA LYS A 256 11.66 16.10 -10.67
C LYS A 256 10.83 16.37 -11.92
N ALA A 257 10.07 15.39 -12.43
CA ALA A 257 9.22 15.58 -13.59
C ALA A 257 8.02 16.49 -13.25
N LYS A 258 7.50 17.19 -14.26
CA LYS A 258 6.28 17.98 -14.13
C LYS A 258 5.07 17.07 -14.33
N ALA A 259 4.14 17.02 -13.35
CA ALA A 259 2.85 16.38 -13.53
C ALA A 259 1.88 17.28 -14.29
N LEU A 260 1.09 16.70 -15.21
CA LEU A 260 0.02 17.39 -15.90
C LEU A 260 -1.32 17.21 -15.17
N ALA A 261 -2.16 18.24 -15.23
CA ALA A 261 -3.56 18.12 -14.85
C ALA A 261 -4.33 17.32 -15.90
N ILE A 262 -5.21 16.43 -15.48
CA ILE A 262 -5.99 15.55 -16.35
C ILE A 262 -7.48 15.85 -16.23
N ALA A 263 -8.13 16.02 -17.39
CA ALA A 263 -9.58 16.13 -17.51
C ALA A 263 -10.15 14.86 -18.12
N ASP A 264 -11.19 14.29 -17.53
CA ASP A 264 -11.94 13.18 -18.09
C ASP A 264 -13.29 13.68 -18.61
N GLY A 265 -13.54 13.49 -19.91
CA GLY A 265 -14.72 14.06 -20.57
C GLY A 265 -14.77 15.59 -20.42
N ASP A 266 -15.89 16.11 -19.93
CA ASP A 266 -16.15 17.55 -19.73
C ASP A 266 -15.72 18.05 -18.33
N SER A 267 -14.99 17.23 -17.55
CA SER A 267 -14.53 17.62 -16.22
C SER A 267 -13.48 18.74 -16.29
N GLN A 268 -13.32 19.48 -15.18
CA GLN A 268 -12.19 20.40 -15.05
C GLN A 268 -10.87 19.60 -14.92
N PRO A 269 -9.75 20.10 -15.50
CA PRO A 269 -8.47 19.47 -15.32
C PRO A 269 -8.05 19.41 -13.85
N MET A 270 -7.65 18.22 -13.38
CA MET A 270 -7.24 17.97 -11.99
C MET A 270 -5.79 17.50 -11.95
N LEU A 271 -4.96 18.16 -11.14
CA LEU A 271 -3.64 17.66 -10.80
C LEU A 271 -3.75 16.45 -9.86
N PRO A 272 -2.83 15.49 -9.94
CA PRO A 272 -2.78 14.36 -9.00
C PRO A 272 -2.33 14.84 -7.61
N SER A 273 -3.20 15.56 -6.89
CA SER A 273 -2.96 15.92 -5.51
C SER A 273 -3.33 14.77 -4.58
N ARG A 274 -2.69 14.68 -3.39
CA ARG A 274 -3.00 13.65 -2.40
C ARG A 274 -4.48 13.63 -2.04
N ALA A 275 -5.10 14.80 -1.81
CA ALA A 275 -6.50 14.87 -1.45
C ALA A 275 -7.43 14.28 -2.53
N LEU A 276 -7.22 14.63 -3.80
CA LEU A 276 -8.03 14.12 -4.92
C LEU A 276 -7.76 12.62 -5.21
N VAL A 277 -6.55 12.15 -4.92
CA VAL A 277 -6.20 10.73 -5.05
C VAL A 277 -6.83 9.93 -3.90
N ALA A 278 -6.75 10.41 -2.66
CA ALA A 278 -7.31 9.74 -1.49
C ALA A 278 -8.84 9.58 -1.59
N THR A 279 -9.55 10.56 -2.16
CA THR A 279 -10.99 10.50 -2.42
C THR A 279 -11.36 9.75 -3.72
N GLU A 280 -10.35 9.32 -4.48
CA GLU A 280 -10.52 8.72 -5.81
C GLU A 280 -11.23 9.65 -6.83
N ASP A 281 -11.28 10.96 -6.58
CA ASP A 281 -11.84 11.96 -7.50
C ASP A 281 -10.90 12.24 -8.70
N TYR A 282 -9.59 12.06 -8.50
CA TYR A 282 -8.64 12.18 -9.59
C TYR A 282 -8.87 11.07 -10.63
N PRO A 283 -9.01 11.39 -11.94
CA PRO A 283 -9.45 10.40 -12.94
C PRO A 283 -8.56 9.18 -13.09
N LEU A 284 -7.29 9.28 -12.71
CA LEU A 284 -6.32 8.20 -12.82
C LEU A 284 -5.90 7.69 -11.42
N SER A 285 -6.79 7.74 -10.44
CA SER A 285 -6.62 7.10 -9.14
C SER A 285 -6.72 5.57 -9.26
N ARG A 286 -5.99 4.87 -8.38
CA ARG A 286 -5.99 3.40 -8.32
C ARG A 286 -5.72 2.90 -6.91
N ARG A 287 -6.13 1.68 -6.64
CA ARG A 287 -5.80 0.99 -5.40
C ARG A 287 -4.57 0.10 -5.60
N LEU A 288 -3.76 0.01 -4.56
CA LEU A 288 -2.62 -0.91 -4.49
C LEU A 288 -3.00 -2.11 -3.63
N PHE A 289 -2.54 -3.27 -4.03
CA PHE A 289 -2.96 -4.54 -3.46
C PHE A 289 -1.79 -5.41 -3.04
N LEU A 290 -2.04 -6.26 -2.04
CA LEU A 290 -1.33 -7.51 -1.82
C LEU A 290 -2.29 -8.66 -1.98
N TYR A 291 -1.83 -9.70 -2.68
CA TYR A 291 -2.55 -10.96 -2.81
C TYR A 291 -1.76 -12.06 -2.10
N ALA A 292 -2.44 -12.78 -1.22
CA ALA A 292 -1.90 -13.91 -0.49
C ALA A 292 -2.56 -15.22 -0.94
N HIS A 293 -1.93 -16.35 -0.66
CA HIS A 293 -2.56 -17.65 -0.86
C HIS A 293 -3.81 -17.78 0.05
N PRO A 294 -5.04 -17.94 -0.48
CA PRO A 294 -6.27 -17.86 0.33
C PRO A 294 -6.41 -18.94 1.41
N ARG A 295 -5.71 -20.08 1.26
CA ARG A 295 -5.80 -21.25 2.15
C ARG A 295 -4.53 -21.57 2.93
N LYS A 296 -3.37 -21.02 2.52
CA LYS A 296 -2.07 -21.35 3.14
C LYS A 296 -1.26 -20.07 3.32
N GLN A 297 -1.44 -19.42 4.44
CA GLN A 297 -0.62 -18.28 4.82
C GLN A 297 0.33 -18.68 5.93
N SER A 298 1.56 -18.20 5.85
CA SER A 298 2.52 -18.33 6.94
C SER A 298 2.19 -17.33 8.05
N PRO A 299 2.60 -17.57 9.30
CA PRO A 299 2.46 -16.58 10.36
C PRO A 299 3.08 -15.22 9.99
N TRP A 300 4.15 -15.19 9.21
CA TRP A 300 4.77 -13.97 8.72
C TRP A 300 3.91 -13.22 7.70
N THR A 301 3.24 -13.96 6.81
CA THR A 301 2.29 -13.37 5.86
C THR A 301 1.12 -12.71 6.59
N GLU A 302 0.56 -13.40 7.57
CA GLU A 302 -0.55 -12.88 8.39
C GLU A 302 -0.11 -11.66 9.19
N ALA A 303 1.02 -11.74 9.89
CA ALA A 303 1.56 -10.61 10.68
C ALA A 303 1.87 -9.38 9.80
N TYR A 304 2.40 -9.58 8.60
CA TYR A 304 2.68 -8.49 7.69
C TYR A 304 1.41 -7.81 7.19
N ILE A 305 0.38 -8.56 6.82
CA ILE A 305 -0.93 -8.03 6.42
C ILE A 305 -1.57 -7.25 7.58
N GLU A 306 -1.55 -7.82 8.80
CA GLU A 306 -2.07 -7.16 9.99
C GLU A 306 -1.31 -5.86 10.29
N PHE A 307 0.03 -5.90 10.23
CA PHE A 307 0.87 -4.72 10.45
C PHE A 307 0.55 -3.61 9.45
N ILE A 308 0.40 -3.92 8.16
CA ILE A 308 0.06 -2.92 7.13
C ILE A 308 -1.22 -2.18 7.48
N HIS A 309 -2.25 -2.90 7.94
CA HIS A 309 -3.54 -2.31 8.32
C HIS A 309 -3.55 -1.64 9.71
N SER A 310 -2.45 -1.74 10.46
CA SER A 310 -2.28 -1.01 11.72
C SER A 310 -2.04 0.48 11.50
N LYS A 311 -2.22 1.30 12.54
CA LYS A 311 -1.86 2.72 12.50
C LYS A 311 -0.39 2.94 12.12
N ALA A 312 0.52 2.13 12.66
CA ALA A 312 1.95 2.21 12.38
C ALA A 312 2.24 1.91 10.89
N GLY A 313 1.66 0.84 10.34
CA GLY A 313 1.80 0.48 8.94
C GLY A 313 1.24 1.55 8.01
N GLN A 314 0.05 2.08 8.29
CA GLN A 314 -0.56 3.13 7.47
C GLN A 314 0.20 4.47 7.57
N THR A 315 0.87 4.76 8.69
CA THR A 315 1.80 5.90 8.77
C THR A 315 2.99 5.73 7.82
N ILE A 316 3.50 4.50 7.65
CA ILE A 316 4.56 4.22 6.67
C ILE A 316 4.03 4.39 5.24
N VAL A 317 2.81 3.92 4.95
CA VAL A 317 2.14 4.12 3.65
C VAL A 317 2.14 5.62 3.31
N GLU A 318 1.67 6.46 4.20
CA GLU A 318 1.59 7.90 4.02
C GLU A 318 2.96 8.56 3.80
N ARG A 319 3.94 8.25 4.63
CA ARG A 319 5.31 8.76 4.51
C ARG A 319 6.02 8.29 3.23
N SER A 320 5.57 7.18 2.66
CA SER A 320 6.06 6.66 1.39
C SER A 320 5.47 7.38 0.16
N GLY A 321 4.54 8.33 0.36
CA GLY A 321 3.91 9.13 -0.69
C GLY A 321 2.61 8.54 -1.24
N TYR A 322 2.00 7.58 -0.52
CA TYR A 322 0.70 6.98 -0.85
C TYR A 322 -0.37 7.42 0.15
N ASP A 323 -1.64 7.24 -0.21
CA ASP A 323 -2.74 7.58 0.67
C ASP A 323 -3.23 6.38 1.48
N GLN A 324 -3.66 6.67 2.71
CA GLN A 324 -4.09 5.66 3.67
C GLN A 324 -5.44 5.03 3.28
N THR A 325 -5.67 3.79 3.70
CA THR A 325 -6.91 3.06 3.45
C THR A 325 -7.93 3.17 4.58
N PHE A 326 -7.63 3.86 5.68
CA PHE A 326 -8.53 3.98 6.84
C PHE A 326 -9.88 4.59 6.53
N CYS A 327 -9.94 5.59 5.65
CA CYS A 327 -11.19 6.23 5.25
C CYS A 327 -12.16 5.26 4.55
N VAL A 328 -11.63 4.19 3.93
CA VAL A 328 -12.42 3.16 3.26
C VAL A 328 -12.93 2.11 4.24
N ALA A 329 -12.16 1.79 5.28
CA ALA A 329 -12.51 0.74 6.25
C ALA A 329 -13.54 1.21 7.28
N SER A 330 -13.45 2.45 7.79
CA SER A 330 -14.39 3.00 8.78
C SER A 330 -15.82 3.15 8.23
N HIS A 331 -15.96 3.34 6.90
CA HIS A 331 -17.28 3.46 6.26
C HIS A 331 -17.95 2.11 5.98
N ARG A 332 -17.19 0.99 5.91
CA ARG A 332 -17.78 -0.33 5.67
C ARG A 332 -18.49 -0.91 6.90
N SER A 333 -18.13 -0.48 8.10
CA SER A 333 -18.78 -0.97 9.33
C SER A 333 -20.13 -0.32 9.62
N ASP A 334 -20.38 0.89 9.07
CA ASP A 334 -21.58 1.69 9.39
C ASP A 334 -22.64 1.67 8.30
N ILE A 335 -22.36 1.10 7.14
CA ILE A 335 -23.29 1.00 6.01
C ILE A 335 -23.80 -0.43 5.89
N GLY A 336 -25.11 -0.63 6.08
CA GLY A 336 -25.76 -1.95 5.92
C GLY A 336 -25.54 -2.55 4.53
N ALA A 337 -25.70 -3.88 4.41
CA ALA A 337 -25.35 -4.70 3.25
C ALA A 337 -25.93 -4.23 1.88
N GLU A 338 -26.96 -3.39 1.86
CA GLU A 338 -27.54 -2.83 0.63
C GLU A 338 -26.75 -1.64 0.08
N ALA A 339 -26.10 -0.85 0.95
CA ALA A 339 -25.29 0.31 0.55
C ALA A 339 -23.88 -0.07 0.04
N GLN A 340 -23.46 -1.32 0.22
CA GLN A 340 -22.14 -1.80 -0.24
C GLN A 340 -21.98 -1.85 -1.77
N ARG A 341 -23.08 -1.78 -2.54
CA ARG A 341 -23.00 -1.78 -4.00
C ARG A 341 -22.69 -0.41 -4.60
N ASP A 342 -22.96 0.67 -3.87
CA ASP A 342 -22.74 2.07 -4.30
C ASP A 342 -21.66 2.79 -3.49
N ALA A 343 -20.81 2.07 -2.78
CA ALA A 343 -19.83 2.62 -1.84
C ALA A 343 -18.76 3.54 -2.47
N GLY A 344 -18.66 3.59 -3.81
CA GLY A 344 -17.80 4.55 -4.50
C GLY A 344 -18.29 6.00 -4.47
N VAL A 345 -19.60 6.22 -4.26
CA VAL A 345 -20.21 7.56 -4.32
C VAL A 345 -20.52 8.13 -2.94
N THR A 346 -20.71 7.28 -1.94
CA THR A 346 -21.18 7.71 -0.59
C THR A 346 -20.05 8.25 0.30
N VAL A 347 -18.80 7.97 -0.01
CA VAL A 347 -17.62 8.43 0.77
C VAL A 347 -17.50 9.96 0.79
N LEU A 348 -17.99 10.65 -0.24
CA LEU A 348 -17.89 12.10 -0.38
C LEU A 348 -18.80 12.90 0.56
N HIS A 349 -19.85 12.30 1.12
CA HIS A 349 -20.81 13.03 1.98
C HIS A 349 -20.49 13.00 3.48
N ALA A 350 -19.59 12.12 3.93
CA ALA A 350 -19.25 12.00 5.35
C ALA A 350 -18.10 12.90 5.81
N SER A 351 -17.34 13.48 4.87
CA SER A 351 -16.21 14.37 5.18
C SER A 351 -16.59 15.84 5.40
N ARG A 352 -17.85 16.16 5.72
CA ARG A 352 -18.29 17.53 5.96
C ARG A 352 -17.98 18.08 7.35
N ASP A 353 -17.38 17.32 8.23
CA ASP A 353 -16.73 17.87 9.43
C ASP A 353 -15.26 18.22 9.10
N GLU A 354 -15.11 19.39 8.47
CA GLU A 354 -13.79 19.94 8.08
C GLU A 354 -12.83 20.19 9.26
N GLY A 355 -13.32 20.15 10.50
CA GLY A 355 -12.53 20.42 11.70
C GLY A 355 -11.57 19.29 12.12
N ASP A 356 -11.97 18.03 11.97
CA ASP A 356 -11.19 16.89 12.44
C ASP A 356 -10.19 16.34 11.39
N PHE A 357 -10.42 16.62 10.10
CA PHE A 357 -9.55 16.14 9.04
C PHE A 357 -8.22 16.91 8.98
N PHE A 358 -8.26 18.22 9.25
CA PHE A 358 -7.03 19.05 9.27
C PHE A 358 -6.22 18.93 10.56
N ALA A 359 -6.83 18.54 11.67
CA ALA A 359 -6.11 18.26 12.91
C ALA A 359 -5.26 16.97 12.90
N MET A 360 -5.44 16.11 11.87
CA MET A 360 -4.60 14.92 11.66
C MET A 360 -3.42 15.15 10.70
N LEU A 361 -3.33 16.35 10.09
CA LEU A 361 -2.30 16.69 9.08
C LEU A 361 -1.23 17.67 9.58
N ASP A 362 -1.37 18.19 10.82
CA ASP A 362 -0.33 18.90 11.59
C ASP A 362 0.28 17.90 12.62
#